data_6034ae040b6a27afe88004eea4b2e150
#
_entry.id   6034ae040b6a27afe88004eea4b2e150
#
_cell.length_a   1.000
_cell.length_b   1.000
_cell.length_c   1.000
_cell.angle_alpha   90.00
_cell.angle_beta   90.00
_cell.angle_gamma   90.00
#
_symmetry.space_group_name_H-M   'P 1'
#
loop_
_entity.id
_entity.type
_entity.pdbx_description
1 polymer ?
#
loop_
_entity_poly.entity_id
_entity_poly.type
_entity_poly.pdbx_seq_one_letter_code
_entity_poly.pdbx_strand_id
1 'polypeptide(L)'
;CIRDRPEGIAKETVKDEILSHNLDHLTVEIDVREAPKSIDVGMGGGEINIGNIFGDMMPKRYKKRKLAVRDAMKILVDEEADKLIDSENVNTEAIRRAENDGIIFIDEIDKIAGGANHNGPDVSREGVQRDILPIVEGCTVNTKYGSIKTDYILFVASGAFHISSVSDLIPELQGRFPVVVELNSLNKEDFVKILTEPENAVTVQSVSYTHLTL
;
A
#
# COMPACT_ATOMS: atom_id res chain seq x y z
N CYS A 1 15.36 -30.46 3.79
CA CYS A 1 16.03 -31.72 4.13
C CYS A 1 15.27 -32.88 3.52
N ILE A 2 15.76 -33.44 2.44
CA ILE A 2 15.25 -34.69 1.86
C ILE A 2 15.82 -35.81 2.73
N ARG A 3 15.03 -36.29 3.68
CA ARG A 3 15.49 -37.33 4.63
C ARG A 3 15.32 -38.75 4.09
N ASP A 4 14.49 -38.95 3.06
CA ASP A 4 14.26 -40.24 2.44
C ASP A 4 14.72 -40.16 0.95
N ARG A 5 16.04 -40.15 0.79
CA ARG A 5 16.65 -40.30 -0.54
C ARG A 5 16.62 -41.77 -0.90
N PRO A 6 16.02 -42.21 -2.06
CA PRO A 6 16.28 -43.53 -2.59
C PRO A 6 17.80 -43.66 -2.78
N GLU A 7 18.40 -44.68 -2.18
CA GLU A 7 19.83 -44.95 -2.33
C GLU A 7 20.16 -45.06 -3.80
N GLY A 8 21.02 -44.16 -4.32
CA GLY A 8 21.58 -44.24 -5.67
C GLY A 8 21.23 -43.10 -6.65
N ILE A 9 20.30 -42.17 -6.32
CA ILE A 9 20.03 -41.05 -7.24
C ILE A 9 20.96 -39.88 -6.92
N ALA A 10 21.74 -39.43 -7.91
CA ALA A 10 22.59 -38.27 -7.75
C ALA A 10 21.74 -36.99 -7.47
N LYS A 11 22.24 -36.10 -6.61
CA LYS A 11 21.55 -34.83 -6.24
C LYS A 11 21.25 -33.99 -7.50
N GLU A 12 22.09 -34.04 -8.48
CA GLU A 12 21.92 -33.31 -9.77
C GLU A 12 20.75 -33.85 -10.56
N THR A 13 20.59 -35.19 -10.65
CA THR A 13 19.47 -35.81 -11.36
C THR A 13 18.11 -35.40 -10.76
N VAL A 14 18.00 -35.38 -9.42
CA VAL A 14 16.76 -34.93 -8.73
C VAL A 14 16.52 -33.46 -8.99
N LYS A 15 17.55 -32.63 -9.04
CA LYS A 15 17.43 -31.21 -9.37
C LYS A 15 16.90 -31.01 -10.78
N ASP A 16 17.43 -31.74 -11.75
CA ASP A 16 17.00 -31.65 -13.15
C ASP A 16 15.54 -32.12 -13.31
N GLU A 17 15.13 -33.16 -12.60
CA GLU A 17 13.75 -33.64 -12.60
C GLU A 17 12.78 -32.66 -11.96
N ILE A 18 13.19 -31.94 -10.91
CA ILE A 18 12.40 -30.84 -10.30
C ILE A 18 12.27 -29.69 -11.30
N LEU A 19 13.37 -29.27 -11.94
CA LEU A 19 13.38 -28.18 -12.90
C LEU A 19 12.57 -28.50 -14.18
N SER A 20 12.51 -29.77 -14.56
CA SER A 20 11.68 -30.25 -15.69
C SER A 20 10.23 -30.53 -15.33
N HIS A 21 9.81 -30.21 -14.09
CA HIS A 21 8.44 -30.41 -13.57
C HIS A 21 7.98 -31.89 -13.52
N ASN A 22 8.86 -32.85 -13.67
CA ASN A 22 8.51 -34.28 -13.65
C ASN A 22 8.07 -34.76 -12.27
N LEU A 23 8.53 -34.09 -11.19
CA LEU A 23 8.23 -34.46 -9.81
C LEU A 23 7.12 -33.60 -9.16
N ASP A 24 6.47 -32.73 -9.91
CA ASP A 24 5.49 -31.77 -9.41
C ASP A 24 4.34 -32.39 -8.61
N HIS A 25 3.95 -33.64 -8.97
CA HIS A 25 2.84 -34.38 -8.35
C HIS A 25 3.25 -35.13 -7.07
N LEU A 26 4.53 -35.27 -6.78
CA LEU A 26 4.99 -35.94 -5.58
C LEU A 26 4.76 -35.10 -4.35
N THR A 27 4.51 -35.78 -3.20
CA THR A 27 4.30 -35.10 -1.92
C THR A 27 5.59 -35.05 -1.13
N VAL A 28 5.94 -33.86 -0.65
CA VAL A 28 7.10 -33.62 0.23
C VAL A 28 6.65 -32.99 1.54
N GLU A 29 7.39 -33.22 2.60
CA GLU A 29 7.21 -32.56 3.88
C GLU A 29 8.23 -31.43 4.01
N ILE A 30 7.75 -30.20 4.17
CA ILE A 30 8.58 -29.01 4.36
C ILE A 30 8.18 -28.28 5.64
N ASP A 31 9.14 -27.60 6.23
CA ASP A 31 8.91 -26.68 7.34
C ASP A 31 8.49 -25.33 6.77
N VAL A 32 7.22 -24.93 6.95
CA VAL A 32 6.66 -23.66 6.46
C VAL A 32 6.51 -22.69 7.62
N ARG A 33 6.87 -21.45 7.41
CA ARG A 33 6.67 -20.36 8.39
C ARG A 33 5.18 -20.18 8.66
N GLU A 34 4.79 -20.25 9.92
CA GLU A 34 3.40 -20.01 10.35
C GLU A 34 3.14 -18.49 10.33
N ALA A 35 2.15 -18.07 9.57
CA ALA A 35 1.72 -16.67 9.61
C ALA A 35 1.24 -16.33 11.04
N PRO A 36 1.55 -15.16 11.59
CA PRO A 36 1.06 -14.74 12.89
C PRO A 36 -0.47 -14.75 12.88
N LYS A 37 -1.06 -15.49 13.84
CA LYS A 37 -2.52 -15.52 13.98
C LYS A 37 -3.01 -14.15 14.41
N SER A 38 -3.96 -13.58 13.67
CA SER A 38 -4.76 -12.48 14.17
C SER A 38 -5.54 -12.98 15.39
N ILE A 39 -5.32 -12.40 16.55
CA ILE A 39 -6.15 -12.68 17.73
C ILE A 39 -7.30 -11.66 17.68
N ASP A 40 -8.49 -12.20 17.51
CA ASP A 40 -9.74 -11.43 17.66
C ASP A 40 -9.88 -11.07 19.15
N VAL A 41 -9.52 -9.84 19.49
CA VAL A 41 -9.74 -9.30 20.83
C VAL A 41 -11.18 -8.79 20.85
N GLY A 42 -12.11 -9.65 21.16
CA GLY A 42 -13.56 -9.45 21.16
C GLY A 42 -14.08 -8.38 22.14
N MET A 43 -13.58 -7.14 22.05
CA MET A 43 -14.19 -5.97 22.67
C MET A 43 -13.91 -4.73 21.81
N GLY A 44 -14.84 -4.44 20.88
CA GLY A 44 -14.88 -3.15 20.18
C GLY A 44 -14.08 -3.05 18.90
N GLY A 45 -14.42 -3.84 17.87
CA GLY A 45 -14.36 -3.40 16.47
C GLY A 45 -13.01 -3.06 15.85
N GLY A 46 -11.90 -3.70 16.21
CA GLY A 46 -10.63 -3.52 15.52
C GLY A 46 -9.80 -4.81 15.52
N GLU A 47 -9.51 -5.37 14.35
CA GLU A 47 -8.50 -6.42 14.21
C GLU A 47 -7.11 -5.87 14.52
N ILE A 48 -6.61 -6.11 15.72
CA ILE A 48 -5.22 -5.79 16.05
C ILE A 48 -4.34 -6.95 15.58
N ASN A 49 -3.67 -6.78 14.47
CA ASN A 49 -2.70 -7.73 13.97
C ASN A 49 -1.41 -7.64 14.81
N ILE A 50 -1.34 -8.44 15.89
CA ILE A 50 -0.20 -8.49 16.82
C ILE A 50 1.10 -8.85 16.07
N GLY A 51 1.01 -9.56 14.96
CA GLY A 51 2.15 -9.86 14.10
C GLY A 51 2.85 -8.62 13.54
N ASN A 52 2.11 -7.53 13.31
CA ASN A 52 2.69 -6.26 12.83
C ASN A 52 3.36 -5.44 13.96
N ILE A 53 2.97 -5.67 15.22
CA ILE A 53 3.51 -4.92 16.37
C ILE A 53 4.75 -5.61 16.95
N PHE A 54 4.79 -6.94 16.92
CA PHE A 54 5.86 -7.76 17.52
C PHE A 54 6.57 -8.67 16.50
N GLY A 55 6.42 -8.42 15.21
CA GLY A 55 6.81 -9.32 14.12
C GLY A 55 8.27 -9.80 14.16
N ASP A 56 9.20 -8.96 14.56
CA ASP A 56 10.63 -9.31 14.62
C ASP A 56 11.10 -9.84 16.01
N MET A 57 10.32 -9.63 17.07
CA MET A 57 10.69 -10.08 18.42
C MET A 57 10.15 -11.48 18.78
N MET A 58 9.19 -12.02 18.01
CA MET A 58 8.70 -13.38 18.26
C MET A 58 9.54 -14.44 17.54
N PRO A 59 9.91 -15.54 18.20
CA PRO A 59 10.61 -16.62 17.54
C PRO A 59 9.75 -17.16 16.38
N LYS A 60 10.33 -17.21 15.19
CA LYS A 60 9.69 -17.72 13.97
C LYS A 60 9.24 -19.19 14.24
N ARG A 61 7.95 -19.43 14.26
CA ARG A 61 7.39 -20.77 14.41
C ARG A 61 7.30 -21.44 13.04
N TYR A 62 7.88 -22.62 12.93
CA TYR A 62 7.78 -23.44 11.73
C TYR A 62 6.85 -24.61 12.01
N LYS A 63 6.00 -24.93 11.03
CA LYS A 63 5.10 -26.07 11.07
C LYS A 63 5.37 -26.97 9.87
N LYS A 64 5.49 -28.25 10.13
CA LYS A 64 5.62 -29.24 9.07
C LYS A 64 4.32 -29.36 8.28
N ARG A 65 4.40 -29.22 6.96
CA ARG A 65 3.29 -29.38 6.04
C ARG A 65 3.68 -30.35 4.93
N LYS A 66 2.75 -31.24 4.59
CA LYS A 66 2.86 -32.12 3.43
C LYS A 66 2.18 -31.43 2.25
N LEU A 67 2.97 -31.15 1.21
CA LEU A 67 2.53 -30.42 0.04
C LEU A 67 3.07 -31.13 -1.22
N ALA A 68 2.41 -30.90 -2.36
CA ALA A 68 2.97 -31.28 -3.65
C ALA A 68 4.28 -30.50 -3.92
N VAL A 69 5.23 -31.11 -4.61
CA VAL A 69 6.53 -30.48 -4.94
C VAL A 69 6.34 -29.12 -5.59
N ARG A 70 5.38 -29.00 -6.51
CA ARG A 70 5.03 -27.75 -7.17
C ARG A 70 4.69 -26.62 -6.19
N ASP A 71 3.88 -26.91 -5.17
CA ASP A 71 3.44 -25.91 -4.19
C ASP A 71 4.54 -25.65 -3.15
N ALA A 72 5.27 -26.69 -2.77
CA ALA A 72 6.43 -26.56 -1.90
C ALA A 72 7.52 -25.68 -2.51
N MET A 73 7.78 -25.80 -3.82
CA MET A 73 8.77 -24.98 -4.53
C MET A 73 8.40 -23.49 -4.49
N LYS A 74 7.13 -23.15 -4.71
CA LYS A 74 6.69 -21.74 -4.63
C LYS A 74 6.99 -21.16 -3.26
N ILE A 75 6.59 -21.86 -2.18
CA ILE A 75 6.81 -21.39 -0.80
C ILE A 75 8.31 -21.25 -0.50
N LEU A 76 9.14 -22.21 -0.92
CA LEU A 76 10.58 -22.17 -0.67
C LEU A 76 11.26 -21.05 -1.46
N VAL A 77 10.84 -20.80 -2.70
CA VAL A 77 11.36 -19.70 -3.52
C VAL A 77 11.01 -18.36 -2.89
N ASP A 78 9.76 -18.17 -2.43
CA ASP A 78 9.34 -16.95 -1.75
C ASP A 78 10.11 -16.74 -0.44
N GLU A 79 10.31 -17.81 0.37
CA GLU A 79 11.10 -17.73 1.60
C GLU A 79 12.59 -17.41 1.36
N GLU A 80 13.18 -17.94 0.30
CA GLU A 80 14.58 -17.62 -0.06
C GLU A 80 14.68 -16.19 -0.66
N ALA A 81 13.70 -15.77 -1.46
CA ALA A 81 13.63 -14.40 -1.96
C ALA A 81 13.53 -13.39 -0.82
N ASP A 82 12.69 -13.66 0.18
CA ASP A 82 12.57 -12.80 1.37
C ASP A 82 13.90 -12.67 2.15
N LYS A 83 14.72 -13.73 2.18
CA LYS A 83 16.03 -13.67 2.83
C LYS A 83 17.06 -12.82 2.08
N LEU A 84 16.88 -12.67 0.77
CA LEU A 84 17.75 -11.84 -0.08
C LEU A 84 17.38 -10.36 0.00
N ILE A 85 16.19 -10.03 0.51
CA ILE A 85 15.74 -8.65 0.70
C ILE A 85 16.31 -8.11 2.00
N ASP A 86 17.15 -7.10 1.90
CA ASP A 86 17.59 -6.30 3.03
C ASP A 86 16.51 -5.26 3.36
N SER A 87 15.64 -5.60 4.30
CA SER A 87 14.51 -4.75 4.71
C SER A 87 14.95 -3.39 5.26
N GLU A 88 16.13 -3.29 5.86
CA GLU A 88 16.66 -2.04 6.39
C GLU A 88 17.06 -1.11 5.24
N ASN A 89 17.76 -1.62 4.25
CA ASN A 89 18.10 -0.88 3.03
C ASN A 89 16.86 -0.47 2.23
N VAL A 90 15.85 -1.36 2.13
CA VAL A 90 14.58 -1.04 1.46
C VAL A 90 13.87 0.11 2.16
N ASN A 91 13.77 0.08 3.50
CA ASN A 91 13.12 1.15 4.27
C ASN A 91 13.88 2.47 4.13
N THR A 92 15.19 2.44 4.21
CA THR A 92 16.05 3.64 4.06
C THR A 92 15.87 4.26 2.68
N GLU A 93 15.90 3.45 1.63
CA GLU A 93 15.72 3.93 0.26
C GLU A 93 14.26 4.42 0.01
N ALA A 94 13.27 3.77 0.61
CA ALA A 94 11.88 4.21 0.52
C ALA A 94 11.67 5.58 1.17
N ILE A 95 12.24 5.80 2.36
CA ILE A 95 12.21 7.11 3.03
C ILE A 95 12.90 8.16 2.17
N ARG A 96 14.10 7.87 1.66
CA ARG A 96 14.85 8.80 0.80
C ARG A 96 14.04 9.18 -0.44
N ARG A 97 13.39 8.25 -1.11
CA ARG A 97 12.53 8.51 -2.27
C ARG A 97 11.28 9.30 -1.88
N ALA A 98 10.63 8.96 -0.77
CA ALA A 98 9.46 9.67 -0.30
C ALA A 98 9.79 11.15 0.01
N GLU A 99 10.95 11.42 0.61
CA GLU A 99 11.39 12.79 0.92
C GLU A 99 11.71 13.62 -0.33
N ASN A 100 12.32 13.02 -1.37
CA ASN A 100 12.87 13.78 -2.50
C ASN A 100 11.96 13.73 -3.75
N ASP A 101 11.23 12.64 -3.94
CA ASP A 101 10.44 12.36 -5.14
C ASP A 101 8.94 12.16 -4.81
N GLY A 102 8.55 12.35 -3.52
CA GLY A 102 7.20 12.13 -3.04
C GLY A 102 6.21 13.17 -3.56
N ILE A 103 4.97 12.73 -3.84
CA ILE A 103 3.84 13.59 -4.17
C ILE A 103 2.69 13.24 -3.22
N ILE A 104 2.12 14.27 -2.59
CA ILE A 104 0.95 14.13 -1.72
C ILE A 104 -0.23 14.86 -2.34
N PHE A 105 -1.33 14.13 -2.56
CA PHE A 105 -2.59 14.71 -3.01
C PHE A 105 -3.50 14.94 -1.81
N ILE A 106 -4.00 16.17 -1.67
CA ILE A 106 -5.00 16.58 -0.69
C ILE A 106 -6.29 16.81 -1.45
N ASP A 107 -7.22 15.87 -1.37
CA ASP A 107 -8.50 16.01 -2.04
C ASP A 107 -9.53 16.74 -1.17
N GLU A 108 -10.53 17.35 -1.80
CA GLU A 108 -11.63 18.07 -1.14
C GLU A 108 -11.17 19.20 -0.20
N ILE A 109 -10.11 19.93 -0.53
CA ILE A 109 -9.61 21.03 0.32
C ILE A 109 -10.65 22.14 0.50
N ASP A 110 -11.62 22.26 -0.42
CA ASP A 110 -12.76 23.17 -0.33
C ASP A 110 -13.66 22.90 0.90
N LYS A 111 -13.65 21.69 1.45
CA LYS A 111 -14.43 21.36 2.66
C LYS A 111 -13.90 22.03 3.93
N ILE A 112 -12.61 22.35 3.95
CA ILE A 112 -11.98 23.08 5.05
C ILE A 112 -11.83 24.56 4.75
N ALA A 113 -12.13 25.02 3.51
CA ALA A 113 -12.20 26.42 3.17
C ALA A 113 -13.49 27.07 3.72
N GLY A 114 -13.41 28.33 4.11
CA GLY A 114 -14.56 29.11 4.57
C GLY A 114 -14.57 29.44 6.06
N GLY A 115 -15.07 30.62 6.36
CA GLY A 115 -15.07 31.21 7.70
C GLY A 115 -16.14 30.66 8.63
N ALA A 116 -16.01 31.03 9.88
CA ALA A 116 -16.71 30.56 11.09
C ALA A 116 -18.21 30.88 11.16
N ASN A 117 -19.05 30.60 10.17
CA ASN A 117 -20.46 30.90 10.17
C ASN A 117 -21.40 29.72 10.49
N HIS A 118 -20.94 28.71 11.21
CA HIS A 118 -21.84 27.69 11.75
C HIS A 118 -21.72 27.58 13.26
N ASN A 119 -22.80 27.93 13.93
CA ASN A 119 -23.05 27.73 15.37
C ASN A 119 -23.18 26.23 15.67
N GLY A 120 -22.04 25.53 15.91
CA GLY A 120 -21.99 24.13 16.33
C GLY A 120 -20.66 23.82 17.00
N PRO A 121 -20.56 22.73 17.80
CA PRO A 121 -19.32 22.31 18.44
C PRO A 121 -18.35 21.64 17.46
N ASP A 122 -18.36 22.01 16.18
CA ASP A 122 -17.49 21.47 15.17
C ASP A 122 -16.07 22.00 15.33
N VAL A 123 -15.11 21.08 15.08
CA VAL A 123 -13.70 21.42 14.88
C VAL A 123 -13.65 22.58 13.88
N SER A 124 -13.06 23.69 14.29
CA SER A 124 -12.97 24.88 13.44
C SER A 124 -12.25 24.49 12.13
N ARG A 125 -12.88 24.75 10.97
CA ARG A 125 -12.28 24.52 9.65
C ARG A 125 -10.91 25.17 9.54
N GLU A 126 -10.77 26.35 10.11
CA GLU A 126 -9.49 27.06 10.24
C GLU A 126 -8.49 26.29 11.09
N GLY A 127 -8.92 25.59 12.16
CA GLY A 127 -8.07 24.72 12.97
C GLY A 127 -7.46 23.59 12.14
N VAL A 128 -8.25 22.92 11.30
CA VAL A 128 -7.75 21.88 10.40
C VAL A 128 -6.73 22.42 9.40
N GLN A 129 -6.96 23.61 8.85
CA GLN A 129 -6.00 24.25 7.96
C GLN A 129 -4.68 24.54 8.68
N ARG A 130 -4.74 25.01 9.94
CA ARG A 130 -3.54 25.25 10.77
C ARG A 130 -2.82 23.96 11.15
N ASP A 131 -3.52 22.83 11.27
CA ASP A 131 -2.92 21.52 11.55
C ASP A 131 -2.18 20.95 10.31
N ILE A 132 -2.67 21.24 9.11
CA ILE A 132 -2.03 20.83 7.85
C ILE A 132 -0.82 21.70 7.52
N LEU A 133 -0.84 22.95 7.90
CA LEU A 133 0.16 23.96 7.53
C LEU A 133 1.61 23.53 7.84
N PRO A 134 1.96 23.01 9.04
CA PRO A 134 3.33 22.56 9.31
C PRO A 134 3.82 21.47 8.37
N ILE A 135 2.90 20.58 7.91
CA ILE A 135 3.24 19.47 7.01
C ILE A 135 3.59 20.03 5.62
N VAL A 136 2.84 21.02 5.15
CA VAL A 136 3.07 21.67 3.84
C VAL A 136 4.27 22.62 3.89
N GLU A 137 4.54 23.23 5.05
CA GLU A 137 5.70 24.12 5.25
C GLU A 137 7.04 23.38 5.36
N GLY A 138 7.01 22.11 5.71
CA GLY A 138 8.18 21.29 5.97
C GLY A 138 8.32 20.98 7.46
N CYS A 139 8.12 19.73 7.81
CA CYS A 139 8.33 19.22 9.17
C CYS A 139 8.84 17.77 9.12
N THR A 140 9.23 17.27 10.28
CA THR A 140 9.59 15.86 10.44
C THR A 140 8.41 15.07 10.98
N VAL A 141 7.94 14.10 10.19
CA VAL A 141 6.85 13.18 10.56
C VAL A 141 7.41 11.82 10.91
N ASN A 142 7.06 11.29 12.09
CA ASN A 142 7.45 9.95 12.50
C ASN A 142 6.51 8.91 11.91
N THR A 143 7.06 7.94 11.21
CA THR A 143 6.33 6.80 10.66
C THR A 143 6.83 5.48 11.26
N LYS A 144 6.11 4.40 11.01
CA LYS A 144 6.55 3.05 11.41
C LYS A 144 7.86 2.58 10.73
N TYR A 145 8.28 3.26 9.67
CA TYR A 145 9.51 2.96 8.93
C TYR A 145 10.67 3.88 9.26
N GLY A 146 10.42 4.95 10.02
CA GLY A 146 11.39 5.98 10.36
C GLY A 146 10.80 7.37 10.24
N SER A 147 11.61 8.40 10.49
CA SER A 147 11.22 9.80 10.36
C SER A 147 11.37 10.26 8.92
N ILE A 148 10.37 10.97 8.41
CA ILE A 148 10.32 11.53 7.05
C ILE A 148 10.25 13.06 7.15
N LYS A 149 11.07 13.76 6.38
CA LYS A 149 11.01 15.21 6.20
C LYS A 149 10.15 15.57 5.02
N THR A 150 9.24 16.55 5.19
CA THR A 150 8.28 16.93 4.14
C THR A 150 8.74 18.12 3.29
N ASP A 151 9.94 18.65 3.52
CA ASP A 151 10.46 19.88 2.91
C ASP A 151 10.50 19.86 1.38
N TYR A 152 10.74 18.70 0.78
CA TYR A 152 10.86 18.54 -0.70
C TYR A 152 9.72 17.74 -1.33
N ILE A 153 8.70 17.37 -0.54
CA ILE A 153 7.53 16.68 -1.06
C ILE A 153 6.64 17.65 -1.84
N LEU A 154 6.21 17.26 -3.01
CA LEU A 154 5.24 18.04 -3.79
C LEU A 154 3.82 17.84 -3.23
N PHE A 155 3.18 18.92 -2.86
CA PHE A 155 1.77 18.91 -2.43
C PHE A 155 0.88 19.40 -3.57
N VAL A 156 -0.16 18.64 -3.87
CA VAL A 156 -1.20 18.98 -4.86
C VAL A 156 -2.54 18.94 -4.16
N ALA A 157 -3.21 20.08 -4.07
CA ALA A 157 -4.53 20.17 -3.48
C ALA A 157 -5.59 20.30 -4.56
N SER A 158 -6.72 19.59 -4.40
CA SER A 158 -7.87 19.65 -5.28
C SER A 158 -9.15 19.96 -4.50
N GLY A 159 -10.10 20.61 -5.14
CA GLY A 159 -11.39 20.93 -4.56
C GLY A 159 -12.36 21.46 -5.62
N ALA A 160 -13.65 21.25 -5.39
CA ALA A 160 -14.69 21.69 -6.32
C ALA A 160 -15.03 23.19 -6.19
N PHE A 161 -14.78 23.79 -5.03
CA PHE A 161 -15.01 25.21 -4.73
C PHE A 161 -16.36 25.79 -5.20
N HIS A 162 -17.46 25.00 -5.12
CA HIS A 162 -18.79 25.43 -5.54
C HIS A 162 -19.41 26.48 -4.62
N ILE A 163 -19.09 26.41 -3.31
CA ILE A 163 -19.66 27.29 -2.27
C ILE A 163 -18.59 28.20 -1.69
N SER A 164 -17.36 27.74 -1.66
CA SER A 164 -16.16 28.47 -1.20
C SER A 164 -15.23 28.78 -2.37
N SER A 165 -14.25 29.62 -2.14
CA SER A 165 -13.20 29.96 -3.11
C SER A 165 -11.83 29.65 -2.50
N VAL A 166 -10.78 29.63 -3.33
CA VAL A 166 -9.39 29.47 -2.88
C VAL A 166 -9.02 30.59 -1.90
N SER A 167 -9.59 31.79 -2.06
CA SER A 167 -9.36 32.92 -1.16
C SER A 167 -9.99 32.75 0.24
N ASP A 168 -10.82 31.73 0.46
CA ASP A 168 -11.39 31.41 1.76
C ASP A 168 -10.50 30.47 2.58
N LEU A 169 -9.39 30.02 2.04
CA LEU A 169 -8.31 29.38 2.79
C LEU A 169 -7.54 30.44 3.58
N ILE A 170 -6.90 30.05 4.68
CA ILE A 170 -6.05 30.96 5.43
C ILE A 170 -4.88 31.47 4.57
N PRO A 171 -4.47 32.74 4.71
CA PRO A 171 -3.45 33.33 3.84
C PRO A 171 -2.11 32.56 3.81
N GLU A 172 -1.73 31.97 4.94
CA GLU A 172 -0.51 31.17 5.07
C GLU A 172 -0.57 29.94 4.16
N LEU A 173 -1.73 29.26 4.12
CA LEU A 173 -1.92 28.08 3.28
C LEU A 173 -1.99 28.46 1.79
N GLN A 174 -2.64 29.58 1.46
CA GLN A 174 -2.65 30.09 0.09
C GLN A 174 -1.22 30.40 -0.42
N GLY A 175 -0.36 30.92 0.45
CA GLY A 175 1.05 31.18 0.12
C GLY A 175 1.84 29.92 -0.20
N ARG A 176 1.41 28.75 0.28
CA ARG A 176 2.07 27.45 0.03
C ARG A 176 1.55 26.75 -1.24
N PHE A 177 0.41 27.17 -1.78
CA PHE A 177 -0.15 26.72 -3.05
C PHE A 177 -0.17 27.86 -4.08
N PRO A 178 1.00 28.36 -4.53
CA PRO A 178 1.06 29.55 -5.39
C PRO A 178 0.58 29.30 -6.82
N VAL A 179 0.52 28.04 -7.24
CA VAL A 179 0.07 27.66 -8.59
C VAL A 179 -1.37 27.18 -8.50
N VAL A 180 -2.28 27.95 -9.09
CA VAL A 180 -3.70 27.63 -9.18
C VAL A 180 -4.05 27.28 -10.61
N VAL A 181 -4.69 26.12 -10.78
CA VAL A 181 -5.15 25.64 -12.11
C VAL A 181 -6.65 25.42 -12.03
N GLU A 182 -7.38 26.05 -12.92
CA GLU A 182 -8.81 25.82 -13.08
C GLU A 182 -9.05 24.78 -14.18
N LEU A 183 -9.76 23.70 -13.83
CA LEU A 183 -10.08 22.63 -14.77
C LEU A 183 -11.37 22.98 -15.52
N ASN A 184 -11.37 22.81 -16.82
CA ASN A 184 -12.56 22.99 -17.66
C ASN A 184 -13.61 21.90 -17.37
N SER A 185 -14.88 22.24 -17.57
CA SER A 185 -15.96 21.25 -17.50
C SER A 185 -15.79 20.18 -18.56
N LEU A 186 -16.07 18.92 -18.18
CA LEU A 186 -16.00 17.78 -19.10
C LEU A 186 -17.09 17.89 -20.18
N ASN A 187 -16.72 17.63 -21.42
CA ASN A 187 -17.64 17.50 -22.53
C ASN A 187 -18.04 16.02 -22.77
N LYS A 188 -18.95 15.78 -23.71
CA LYS A 188 -19.44 14.42 -24.03
C LYS A 188 -18.30 13.49 -24.46
N GLU A 189 -17.34 14.02 -25.21
CA GLU A 189 -16.20 13.24 -25.74
C GLU A 189 -15.24 12.86 -24.63
N ASP A 190 -15.02 13.75 -23.66
CA ASP A 190 -14.20 13.47 -22.48
C ASP A 190 -14.83 12.38 -21.62
N PHE A 191 -16.16 12.39 -21.41
CA PHE A 191 -16.85 11.31 -20.71
C PHE A 191 -16.71 9.96 -21.42
N VAL A 192 -16.80 9.93 -22.75
CA VAL A 192 -16.57 8.68 -23.51
C VAL A 192 -15.16 8.17 -23.28
N LYS A 193 -14.14 9.03 -23.34
CA LYS A 193 -12.75 8.66 -23.09
C LYS A 193 -12.56 8.10 -21.67
N ILE A 194 -13.06 8.79 -20.66
CA ILE A 194 -12.98 8.35 -19.25
C ILE A 194 -13.58 6.96 -19.05
N LEU A 195 -14.67 6.65 -19.76
CA LEU A 195 -15.36 5.38 -19.64
C LEU A 195 -14.70 4.24 -20.43
N THR A 196 -13.84 4.53 -21.39
CA THR A 196 -13.32 3.52 -22.34
C THR A 196 -11.81 3.37 -22.37
N GLU A 197 -11.03 4.45 -22.17
CA GLU A 197 -9.59 4.44 -22.37
C GLU A 197 -8.77 3.94 -21.16
N PRO A 198 -9.12 4.23 -19.87
CA PRO A 198 -8.33 3.75 -18.74
C PRO A 198 -8.33 2.23 -18.65
N GLU A 199 -7.20 1.64 -18.26
CA GLU A 199 -7.08 0.18 -18.06
C GLU A 199 -8.14 -0.37 -17.08
N ASN A 200 -8.48 0.44 -16.06
CA ASN A 200 -9.51 0.12 -15.07
C ASN A 200 -10.87 0.78 -15.38
N ALA A 201 -11.17 1.07 -16.64
CA ALA A 201 -12.45 1.66 -17.01
C ALA A 201 -13.62 0.76 -16.59
N VAL A 202 -14.73 1.38 -16.14
CA VAL A 202 -15.93 0.65 -15.69
C VAL A 202 -16.46 -0.30 -16.77
N THR A 203 -16.38 0.10 -18.03
CA THR A 203 -16.78 -0.73 -19.18
C THR A 203 -15.90 -1.97 -19.31
N VAL A 204 -14.57 -1.84 -19.13
CA VAL A 204 -13.62 -2.97 -19.18
C VAL A 204 -13.88 -3.94 -18.02
N GLN A 205 -14.08 -3.42 -16.82
CA GLN A 205 -14.41 -4.24 -15.65
C GLN A 205 -15.73 -4.99 -15.83
N SER A 206 -16.78 -4.32 -16.35
CA SER A 206 -18.09 -4.95 -16.56
C SER A 206 -18.03 -6.09 -17.57
N VAL A 207 -17.25 -5.94 -18.65
CA VAL A 207 -17.05 -7.03 -19.63
C VAL A 207 -16.29 -8.20 -19.02
N SER A 208 -15.28 -7.94 -18.19
CA SER A 208 -14.52 -8.99 -17.49
C SER A 208 -15.43 -9.81 -16.56
N TYR A 209 -16.32 -9.17 -15.82
CA TYR A 209 -17.28 -9.87 -14.93
C TYR A 209 -18.32 -10.70 -15.71
N THR A 210 -18.81 -10.23 -16.85
CA THR A 210 -19.80 -10.98 -17.66
C THR A 210 -19.20 -12.19 -18.37
N HIS A 211 -17.90 -12.19 -18.68
CA HIS A 211 -17.22 -13.36 -19.29
C HIS A 211 -16.78 -14.43 -18.27
N LEU A 212 -16.73 -14.10 -16.98
CA LEU A 212 -16.41 -15.08 -15.91
C LEU A 212 -17.64 -15.81 -15.36
N THR A 213 -18.85 -15.42 -15.76
CA THR A 213 -20.12 -16.01 -15.28
C THR A 213 -20.84 -16.82 -16.36
N LEU A 214 -20.22 -17.11 -17.48
CA LEU A 214 -20.64 -18.08 -18.50
C LEU A 214 -19.66 -19.26 -18.52
#